data_36ef938418eac0b3fac5f3cd982487e3
#
_entry.id   36ef938418eac0b3fac5f3cd982487e3
#
_cell.length_a   1.000
_cell.length_b   1.000
_cell.length_c   1.000
_cell.angle_alpha   90.00
_cell.angle_beta   90.00
_cell.angle_gamma   90.00
#
_symmetry.space_group_name_H-M   'P 1'
#
loop_
_entity.id
_entity.type
_entity.pdbx_description
1 polymer ?
#
loop_
_entity_poly.entity_id
_entity_poly.type
_entity_poly.pdbx_seq_one_letter_code
_entity_poly.pdbx_strand_id
1 'polypeptide(L)'
;MEKQSGALTASGTMAVCVKMGIPVAITCGMGGIGDIKGEELCPDLPALQQIPVVLISAGPKDMLDRKATIDWLISHGVKVIGTERNYCTGYVFCGEKVELQGKAENSTETVKPPMLIINEIPEERRIEDREILREAIAEGKRAEKEGRYFHPAANGKIDDCTDGYSSLIQLRGLIANMKVAETL
;
A
#
# COMPACT_ATOMS: atom_id res chain seq x y z
N MET A 1 6.53 15.52 28.23
CA MET A 1 6.12 14.57 27.19
C MET A 1 7.15 13.45 27.18
N GLU A 2 6.72 12.23 27.47
CA GLU A 2 7.58 11.05 27.32
C GLU A 2 7.90 10.85 25.83
N LYS A 3 9.17 10.61 25.51
CA LYS A 3 9.59 10.27 24.14
C LYS A 3 9.22 8.82 23.89
N GLN A 4 8.12 8.60 23.17
CA GLN A 4 7.71 7.26 22.72
C GLN A 4 8.14 7.06 21.29
N SER A 5 8.74 5.90 21.00
CA SER A 5 8.96 5.45 19.62
C SER A 5 7.67 4.90 19.05
N GLY A 6 7.41 5.18 17.78
CA GLY A 6 6.22 4.69 17.09
C GLY A 6 6.44 4.61 15.59
N ALA A 7 5.54 3.91 14.90
CA ALA A 7 5.47 3.86 13.45
C ALA A 7 4.17 4.52 12.99
N LEU A 8 4.20 5.21 11.87
CA LEU A 8 3.03 5.81 11.25
C LEU A 8 2.43 4.86 10.22
N THR A 9 1.10 4.83 10.16
CA THR A 9 0.36 4.27 9.02
C THR A 9 0.50 5.19 7.79
N ALA A 10 0.06 4.76 6.61
CA ALA A 10 0.07 5.65 5.45
C ALA A 10 -0.79 6.90 5.70
N SER A 11 -1.98 6.76 6.31
CA SER A 11 -2.82 7.89 6.73
C SER A 11 -2.11 8.82 7.70
N GLY A 12 -1.42 8.27 8.70
CA GLY A 12 -0.63 9.06 9.66
C GLY A 12 0.52 9.81 8.97
N THR A 13 1.20 9.16 8.02
CA THR A 13 2.28 9.78 7.23
C THR A 13 1.74 10.95 6.39
N MET A 14 0.62 10.76 5.69
CA MET A 14 -0.03 11.84 4.94
C MET A 14 -0.42 13.03 5.82
N ALA A 15 -0.97 12.77 7.01
CA ALA A 15 -1.33 13.83 7.96
C ALA A 15 -0.11 14.64 8.43
N VAL A 16 1.01 13.97 8.70
CA VAL A 16 2.29 14.64 9.05
C VAL A 16 2.82 15.45 7.87
N CYS A 17 2.77 14.92 6.64
CA CYS A 17 3.20 15.61 5.43
C CYS A 17 2.47 16.94 5.27
N VAL A 18 1.13 16.95 5.37
CA VAL A 18 0.35 18.20 5.31
C VAL A 18 0.77 19.18 6.39
N LYS A 19 0.91 18.71 7.64
CA LYS A 19 1.31 19.56 8.76
C LYS A 19 2.68 20.22 8.53
N MET A 20 3.56 19.54 7.80
CA MET A 20 4.91 20.02 7.48
C MET A 20 4.99 20.75 6.13
N GLY A 21 3.90 20.86 5.38
CA GLY A 21 3.90 21.45 4.03
C GLY A 21 4.59 20.57 2.97
N ILE A 22 4.66 19.25 3.21
CA ILE A 22 5.25 18.28 2.27
C ILE A 22 4.14 17.77 1.33
N PRO A 23 4.25 17.95 0.00
CA PRO A 23 3.17 17.62 -0.93
C PRO A 23 3.07 16.14 -1.28
N VAL A 24 4.10 15.34 -0.99
CA VAL A 24 4.18 13.93 -1.38
C VAL A 24 4.48 13.07 -0.15
N ALA A 25 3.67 12.06 0.06
CA ALA A 25 3.90 10.99 1.05
C ALA A 25 4.32 9.69 0.34
N ILE A 26 5.13 8.89 1.00
CA ILE A 26 5.62 7.62 0.48
C ILE A 26 5.30 6.51 1.48
N THR A 27 4.80 5.41 0.98
CA THR A 27 4.66 4.16 1.76
C THR A 27 5.12 2.97 0.91
N CYS A 28 5.40 1.84 1.53
CA CYS A 28 5.59 0.61 0.79
C CYS A 28 4.23 0.06 0.33
N GLY A 29 3.55 -0.74 1.13
CA GLY A 29 2.16 -1.13 0.90
C GLY A 29 1.19 -0.19 1.62
N MET A 30 -0.02 -0.08 1.12
CA MET A 30 -1.10 0.66 1.77
C MET A 30 -2.22 -0.27 2.23
N GLY A 31 -3.06 0.24 3.10
CA GLY A 31 -4.32 -0.39 3.47
C GLY A 31 -5.34 -0.37 2.33
N GLY A 32 -6.49 -0.97 2.55
CA GLY A 32 -7.53 -1.08 1.54
C GLY A 32 -8.83 -1.62 2.14
N ILE A 33 -9.63 -2.24 1.31
CA ILE A 33 -10.86 -2.94 1.69
C ILE A 33 -10.53 -4.41 1.92
N GLY A 34 -11.01 -4.97 3.03
CA GLY A 34 -10.77 -6.39 3.31
C GLY A 34 -11.60 -6.89 4.48
N ASP A 35 -11.63 -8.22 4.63
CA ASP A 35 -12.25 -8.87 5.77
C ASP A 35 -11.29 -8.86 6.97
N ILE A 36 -11.09 -7.68 7.56
CA ILE A 36 -10.27 -7.48 8.75
C ILE A 36 -11.13 -6.73 9.79
N LYS A 37 -11.27 -7.31 10.96
CA LYS A 37 -12.13 -6.78 12.03
C LYS A 37 -11.73 -5.35 12.42
N GLY A 38 -12.67 -4.42 12.23
CA GLY A 38 -12.47 -3.00 12.50
C GLY A 38 -11.64 -2.25 11.45
N GLU A 39 -11.28 -2.90 10.36
CA GLU A 39 -10.57 -2.32 9.22
C GLU A 39 -11.20 -2.76 7.88
N GLU A 40 -12.52 -2.98 7.86
CA GLU A 40 -13.26 -3.33 6.64
C GLU A 40 -13.09 -2.26 5.54
N LEU A 41 -12.94 -1.01 5.95
CA LEU A 41 -12.46 0.11 5.17
C LEU A 41 -11.28 0.75 5.91
N CYS A 42 -10.06 0.47 5.44
CA CYS A 42 -8.87 1.01 6.08
C CYS A 42 -8.85 2.55 6.07
N PRO A 43 -8.48 3.21 7.18
CA PRO A 43 -8.36 4.66 7.26
C PRO A 43 -7.47 5.32 6.20
N ASP A 44 -6.60 4.58 5.53
CA ASP A 44 -5.76 5.10 4.45
C ASP A 44 -6.60 5.61 3.26
N LEU A 45 -7.75 4.98 2.98
CA LEU A 45 -8.62 5.35 1.86
C LEU A 45 -9.29 6.72 2.07
N PRO A 46 -10.07 6.93 3.15
CA PRO A 46 -10.65 8.24 3.39
C PRO A 46 -9.58 9.33 3.66
N ALA A 47 -8.43 8.97 4.22
CA ALA A 47 -7.33 9.91 4.37
C ALA A 47 -6.80 10.37 3.01
N LEU A 48 -6.60 9.45 2.06
CA LEU A 48 -6.12 9.79 0.71
C LEU A 48 -7.14 10.63 -0.07
N GLN A 49 -8.44 10.44 0.17
CA GLN A 49 -9.49 11.28 -0.40
C GLN A 49 -9.48 12.72 0.14
N GLN A 50 -9.24 12.87 1.46
CA GLN A 50 -9.47 14.13 2.17
C GLN A 50 -8.19 14.96 2.35
N ILE A 51 -7.04 14.31 2.43
CA ILE A 51 -5.76 14.96 2.72
C ILE A 51 -5.11 15.40 1.39
N PRO A 52 -4.77 16.69 1.22
CA PRO A 52 -4.21 17.21 -0.02
C PRO A 52 -2.73 16.84 -0.20
N VAL A 53 -2.45 15.55 -0.26
CA VAL A 53 -1.11 14.96 -0.45
C VAL A 53 -1.19 13.91 -1.54
N VAL A 54 -0.16 13.81 -2.37
CA VAL A 54 0.01 12.69 -3.29
C VAL A 54 0.64 11.53 -2.53
N LEU A 55 0.07 10.34 -2.63
CA LEU A 55 0.64 9.13 -2.06
C LEU A 55 1.33 8.30 -3.14
N ILE A 56 2.59 7.93 -2.92
CA ILE A 56 3.28 6.93 -3.72
C ILE A 56 3.33 5.63 -2.92
N SER A 57 2.84 4.55 -3.52
CA SER A 57 2.76 3.24 -2.87
C SER A 57 3.12 2.13 -3.86
N ALA A 58 3.64 1.02 -3.36
CA ALA A 58 3.76 -0.19 -4.17
C ALA A 58 2.41 -0.92 -4.40
N GLY A 59 1.34 -0.44 -3.77
CA GLY A 59 -0.03 -0.91 -3.95
C GLY A 59 -0.73 -1.34 -2.67
N PRO A 60 -2.02 -1.70 -2.75
CA PRO A 60 -2.74 -2.34 -1.66
C PRO A 60 -2.11 -3.68 -1.29
N LYS A 61 -2.06 -3.99 0.01
CA LYS A 61 -1.51 -5.28 0.50
C LYS A 61 -2.30 -6.46 -0.07
N ASP A 62 -1.61 -7.57 -0.38
CA ASP A 62 -2.19 -8.73 -1.08
C ASP A 62 -3.29 -9.48 -0.32
N MET A 63 -3.39 -9.29 0.99
CA MET A 63 -4.46 -9.84 1.84
C MET A 63 -5.78 -9.06 1.76
N LEU A 64 -5.82 -7.98 0.99
CA LEU A 64 -6.96 -7.09 0.79
C LEU A 64 -7.59 -7.28 -0.60
N ASP A 65 -8.82 -6.86 -0.77
CA ASP A 65 -9.47 -6.77 -2.07
C ASP A 65 -8.91 -5.57 -2.86
N ARG A 66 -7.95 -5.85 -3.72
CA ARG A 66 -7.27 -4.82 -4.55
C ARG A 66 -8.26 -4.12 -5.47
N LYS A 67 -9.14 -4.90 -6.12
CA LYS A 67 -10.10 -4.32 -7.05
C LYS A 67 -11.08 -3.40 -6.33
N ALA A 68 -11.70 -3.86 -5.26
CA ALA A 68 -12.61 -3.04 -4.46
C ALA A 68 -11.91 -1.79 -3.91
N THR A 69 -10.63 -1.90 -3.50
CA THR A 69 -9.82 -0.77 -3.02
C THR A 69 -9.62 0.29 -4.10
N ILE A 70 -9.22 -0.12 -5.31
CA ILE A 70 -8.99 0.79 -6.44
C ILE A 70 -10.31 1.41 -6.90
N ASP A 71 -11.36 0.62 -7.06
CA ASP A 71 -12.69 1.09 -7.45
C ASP A 71 -13.24 2.11 -6.44
N TRP A 72 -13.04 1.87 -5.14
CA TRP A 72 -13.46 2.80 -4.09
C TRP A 72 -12.72 4.14 -4.22
N LEU A 73 -11.40 4.12 -4.37
CA LEU A 73 -10.59 5.34 -4.52
C LEU A 73 -11.04 6.15 -5.73
N ILE A 74 -11.18 5.51 -6.89
CA ILE A 74 -11.62 6.16 -8.13
C ILE A 74 -13.02 6.75 -7.98
N SER A 75 -13.96 6.01 -7.41
CA SER A 75 -15.35 6.48 -7.22
C SER A 75 -15.46 7.62 -6.21
N HIS A 76 -14.47 7.81 -5.34
CA HIS A 76 -14.38 8.90 -4.39
C HIS A 76 -13.46 10.05 -4.84
N GLY A 77 -13.15 10.11 -6.13
CA GLY A 77 -12.45 11.23 -6.75
C GLY A 77 -10.92 11.22 -6.58
N VAL A 78 -10.34 10.12 -6.10
CA VAL A 78 -8.89 9.96 -6.06
C VAL A 78 -8.40 9.51 -7.44
N LYS A 79 -7.47 10.26 -8.04
CA LYS A 79 -6.79 9.83 -9.27
C LYS A 79 -5.83 8.68 -8.94
N VAL A 80 -5.99 7.53 -9.60
CA VAL A 80 -5.14 6.34 -9.38
C VAL A 80 -4.43 6.00 -10.67
N ILE A 81 -3.10 6.12 -10.67
CA ILE A 81 -2.25 5.85 -11.84
C ILE A 81 -1.07 4.96 -11.46
N GLY A 82 -0.53 4.25 -12.43
CA GLY A 82 0.73 3.52 -12.26
C GLY A 82 1.93 4.32 -12.76
N THR A 83 3.14 3.96 -12.36
CA THR A 83 4.38 4.58 -12.88
C THR A 83 4.67 4.15 -14.32
N GLU A 84 4.58 2.86 -14.61
CA GLU A 84 4.97 2.28 -15.92
C GLU A 84 3.76 1.76 -16.70
N ARG A 85 2.70 1.32 -16.02
CA ARG A 85 1.55 0.63 -16.59
C ARG A 85 0.25 1.28 -16.13
N ASN A 86 -0.82 1.16 -16.92
CA ASN A 86 -2.17 1.57 -16.54
C ASN A 86 -2.96 0.47 -15.82
N TYR A 87 -2.28 -0.47 -15.20
CA TYR A 87 -2.84 -1.54 -14.38
C TYR A 87 -1.85 -1.95 -13.29
N CYS A 88 -2.35 -2.63 -12.27
CA CYS A 88 -1.53 -3.26 -11.24
C CYS A 88 -1.89 -4.75 -11.11
N THR A 89 -0.92 -5.56 -10.63
CA THR A 89 -1.03 -7.02 -10.55
C THR A 89 -0.70 -7.60 -9.17
N GLY A 90 -0.24 -6.78 -8.24
CA GLY A 90 0.09 -7.28 -6.90
C GLY A 90 0.90 -6.31 -6.07
N TYR A 91 1.33 -6.79 -4.93
CA TYR A 91 2.25 -6.09 -4.03
C TYR A 91 3.48 -6.96 -3.77
N VAL A 92 3.44 -7.83 -2.75
CA VAL A 92 4.50 -8.81 -2.43
C VAL A 92 4.28 -10.12 -3.19
N PHE A 93 3.05 -10.43 -3.54
CA PHE A 93 2.65 -11.59 -4.36
C PHE A 93 2.07 -11.14 -5.69
N CYS A 94 2.18 -11.99 -6.72
CA CYS A 94 1.46 -11.80 -7.96
C CYS A 94 -0.03 -12.10 -7.75
N GLY A 95 -0.89 -11.31 -8.38
CA GLY A 95 -2.35 -11.45 -8.30
C GLY A 95 -3.04 -11.09 -9.61
N GLU A 96 -4.34 -10.94 -9.56
CA GLU A 96 -5.14 -10.56 -10.72
C GLU A 96 -4.84 -9.13 -11.17
N LYS A 97 -4.96 -8.91 -12.46
CA LYS A 97 -4.82 -7.59 -13.07
C LYS A 97 -5.99 -6.70 -12.68
N VAL A 98 -5.71 -5.48 -12.22
CA VAL A 98 -6.69 -4.44 -11.96
C VAL A 98 -6.32 -3.20 -12.76
N GLU A 99 -7.25 -2.69 -13.56
CA GLU A 99 -7.05 -1.49 -14.38
C GLU A 99 -6.98 -0.23 -13.49
N LEU A 100 -6.12 0.71 -13.90
CA LEU A 100 -5.95 2.03 -13.31
C LEU A 100 -6.42 3.11 -14.30
N GLN A 101 -6.55 4.34 -13.85
CA GLN A 101 -6.99 5.45 -14.70
C GLN A 101 -5.93 5.93 -15.70
N GLY A 102 -4.69 5.42 -15.60
CA GLY A 102 -3.60 5.77 -16.50
C GLY A 102 -2.26 5.36 -15.96
N LYS A 103 -1.22 5.88 -16.61
CA LYS A 103 0.17 5.78 -16.15
C LYS A 103 0.79 7.19 -16.08
N ALA A 104 1.82 7.33 -15.28
CA ALA A 104 2.63 8.54 -15.27
C ALA A 104 3.30 8.69 -16.64
N GLU A 105 2.99 9.75 -17.36
CA GLU A 105 3.71 10.12 -18.55
C GLU A 105 4.92 10.97 -18.15
N ASN A 106 6.02 10.89 -18.91
CA ASN A 106 7.25 11.67 -18.68
C ASN A 106 7.07 13.18 -18.92
N SER A 107 5.86 13.68 -18.83
CA SER A 107 5.52 15.09 -19.06
C SER A 107 4.70 15.65 -17.91
N THR A 108 5.16 16.72 -17.34
CA THR A 108 4.46 17.92 -16.80
C THR A 108 2.95 17.84 -16.49
N GLU A 109 2.30 16.67 -16.48
CA GLU A 109 1.00 16.54 -15.84
C GLU A 109 1.19 16.89 -14.36
N THR A 110 0.62 18.03 -13.99
CA THR A 110 0.71 18.54 -12.65
C THR A 110 0.18 17.48 -11.69
N VAL A 111 1.09 16.85 -10.96
CA VAL A 111 0.76 15.91 -9.90
C VAL A 111 -0.06 16.66 -8.86
N LYS A 112 -1.35 16.41 -8.82
CA LYS A 112 -2.30 17.14 -7.95
C LYS A 112 -3.07 16.17 -7.06
N PRO A 113 -3.11 16.40 -5.75
CA PRO A 113 -3.97 15.62 -4.87
C PRO A 113 -5.48 15.90 -5.16
N PRO A 114 -6.37 14.96 -4.83
CA PRO A 114 -6.05 13.65 -4.25
C PRO A 114 -5.55 12.65 -5.32
N MET A 115 -4.39 12.04 -5.09
CA MET A 115 -3.77 11.14 -6.08
C MET A 115 -3.01 10.00 -5.40
N LEU A 116 -3.17 8.80 -5.95
CA LEU A 116 -2.35 7.62 -5.68
C LEU A 116 -1.51 7.27 -6.90
N ILE A 117 -0.20 7.18 -6.72
CA ILE A 117 0.73 6.67 -7.72
C ILE A 117 1.17 5.29 -7.27
N ILE A 118 0.88 4.27 -8.07
CA ILE A 118 1.27 2.89 -7.81
C ILE A 118 2.59 2.61 -8.54
N ASN A 119 3.63 2.34 -7.76
CA ASN A 119 4.94 1.90 -8.22
C ASN A 119 5.19 0.49 -7.71
N GLU A 120 4.71 -0.49 -8.46
CA GLU A 120 4.72 -1.89 -8.04
C GLU A 120 6.12 -2.45 -7.83
N ILE A 121 6.25 -3.39 -6.91
CA ILE A 121 7.43 -4.27 -6.85
C ILE A 121 7.49 -5.06 -8.16
N PRO A 122 8.63 -5.14 -8.86
CA PRO A 122 8.76 -5.91 -10.10
C PRO A 122 8.30 -7.36 -9.92
N GLU A 123 7.54 -7.87 -10.89
CA GLU A 123 6.91 -9.21 -10.80
C GLU A 123 7.92 -10.33 -10.55
N GLU A 124 9.08 -10.26 -11.18
CA GLU A 124 10.16 -11.23 -11.04
C GLU A 124 10.80 -11.26 -9.63
N ARG A 125 10.46 -10.30 -8.78
CA ARG A 125 10.91 -10.23 -7.38
C ARG A 125 9.83 -10.60 -6.39
N ARG A 126 8.61 -10.83 -6.85
CA ARG A 126 7.51 -11.18 -5.97
C ARG A 126 7.54 -12.65 -5.59
N ILE A 127 6.86 -12.98 -4.51
CA ILE A 127 6.70 -14.34 -4.03
C ILE A 127 5.66 -15.04 -4.92
N GLU A 128 6.06 -16.17 -5.53
CA GLU A 128 5.19 -16.96 -6.41
C GLU A 128 4.23 -17.86 -5.63
N ASP A 129 4.71 -18.41 -4.50
CA ASP A 129 3.96 -19.37 -3.69
C ASP A 129 2.83 -18.67 -2.93
N ARG A 130 1.62 -18.76 -3.46
CA ARG A 130 0.42 -18.21 -2.85
C ARG A 130 -0.11 -19.00 -1.66
N GLU A 131 0.42 -20.19 -1.37
CA GLU A 131 0.09 -20.91 -0.14
C GLU A 131 0.56 -20.11 1.07
N ILE A 132 1.74 -19.50 1.00
CA ILE A 132 2.26 -18.60 2.04
C ILE A 132 1.28 -17.48 2.35
N LEU A 133 0.66 -16.88 1.33
CA LEU A 133 -0.34 -15.84 1.53
C LEU A 133 -1.60 -16.38 2.23
N ARG A 134 -2.07 -17.58 1.84
CA ARG A 134 -3.23 -18.22 2.50
C ARG A 134 -2.95 -18.52 3.97
N GLU A 135 -1.78 -19.08 4.27
CA GLU A 135 -1.36 -19.34 5.65
C GLU A 135 -1.24 -18.05 6.48
N ALA A 136 -0.72 -16.97 5.87
CA ALA A 136 -0.61 -15.68 6.52
C ALA A 136 -1.97 -15.07 6.85
N ILE A 137 -2.94 -15.16 5.93
CA ILE A 137 -4.32 -14.72 6.17
C ILE A 137 -4.94 -15.53 7.31
N ALA A 138 -4.75 -16.85 7.32
CA ALA A 138 -5.25 -17.72 8.39
C ALA A 138 -4.63 -17.37 9.76
N GLU A 139 -3.32 -17.06 9.80
CA GLU A 139 -2.65 -16.59 11.01
C GLU A 139 -3.19 -15.24 11.49
N GLY A 140 -3.38 -14.30 10.58
CA GLY A 140 -4.01 -13.01 10.88
C GLY A 140 -5.41 -13.18 11.49
N LYS A 141 -6.24 -14.04 10.90
CA LYS A 141 -7.57 -14.37 11.43
C LYS A 141 -7.54 -15.06 12.78
N ARG A 142 -6.54 -15.89 13.04
CA ARG A 142 -6.33 -16.49 14.36
C ARG A 142 -5.97 -15.41 15.39
N ALA A 143 -5.07 -14.51 15.02
CA ALA A 143 -4.66 -13.40 15.87
C ALA A 143 -5.85 -12.50 16.26
N GLU A 144 -6.76 -12.20 15.32
CA GLU A 144 -7.98 -11.42 15.60
C GLU A 144 -8.87 -12.10 16.66
N LYS A 145 -9.04 -13.42 16.58
CA LYS A 145 -9.81 -14.21 17.58
C LYS A 145 -9.20 -14.15 18.98
N GLU A 146 -7.87 -14.01 19.03
CA GLU A 146 -7.09 -13.89 20.28
C GLU A 146 -6.98 -12.43 20.77
N GLY A 147 -7.60 -11.47 20.09
CA GLY A 147 -7.51 -10.03 20.42
C GLY A 147 -6.19 -9.37 20.03
N ARG A 148 -5.41 -10.00 19.14
CA ARG A 148 -4.19 -9.45 18.55
C ARG A 148 -4.48 -8.80 17.19
N TYR A 149 -3.57 -7.97 16.71
CA TYR A 149 -3.71 -7.32 15.42
C TYR A 149 -3.45 -8.27 14.25
N PHE A 150 -4.31 -8.21 13.23
CA PHE A 150 -4.22 -9.02 12.01
C PHE A 150 -2.91 -8.78 11.25
N HIS A 151 -2.63 -7.53 10.88
CA HIS A 151 -1.50 -7.21 10.00
C HIS A 151 -0.13 -7.63 10.53
N PRO A 152 0.25 -7.38 11.81
CA PRO A 152 1.52 -7.86 12.34
C PRO A 152 1.64 -9.39 12.31
N ALA A 153 0.56 -10.11 12.63
CA ALA A 153 0.56 -11.57 12.63
C ALA A 153 0.70 -12.12 11.21
N ALA A 154 -0.08 -11.61 10.25
CA ALA A 154 -0.01 -12.05 8.86
C ALA A 154 1.35 -11.71 8.22
N ASN A 155 1.87 -10.50 8.42
CA ASN A 155 3.17 -10.11 7.89
C ASN A 155 4.32 -10.92 8.51
N GLY A 156 4.28 -11.18 9.83
CA GLY A 156 5.26 -12.03 10.50
C GLY A 156 5.27 -13.44 9.91
N LYS A 157 4.09 -14.02 9.65
CA LYS A 157 3.98 -15.35 9.03
C LYS A 157 4.59 -15.37 7.61
N ILE A 158 4.36 -14.34 6.79
CA ILE A 158 4.99 -14.25 5.46
C ILE A 158 6.51 -14.19 5.61
N ASP A 159 6.99 -13.36 6.53
CA ASP A 159 8.43 -13.16 6.73
C ASP A 159 9.12 -14.44 7.20
N ASP A 160 8.52 -15.16 8.16
CA ASP A 160 8.99 -16.45 8.65
C ASP A 160 9.03 -17.51 7.52
N CYS A 161 7.98 -17.59 6.67
CA CYS A 161 7.92 -18.53 5.55
C CYS A 161 8.87 -18.19 4.41
N THR A 162 9.41 -16.98 4.38
CA THR A 162 10.30 -16.51 3.30
C THR A 162 11.71 -16.16 3.79
N ASP A 163 12.06 -16.54 5.02
CA ASP A 163 13.36 -16.26 5.63
C ASP A 163 13.77 -14.78 5.51
N GLY A 164 12.83 -13.88 5.82
CA GLY A 164 13.03 -12.43 5.78
C GLY A 164 12.97 -11.81 4.38
N TYR A 165 12.77 -12.62 3.33
CA TYR A 165 12.74 -12.10 1.95
C TYR A 165 11.59 -11.12 1.73
N SER A 166 10.43 -11.34 2.35
CA SER A 166 9.28 -10.44 2.23
C SER A 166 9.59 -9.02 2.75
N SER A 167 10.27 -8.91 3.88
CA SER A 167 10.73 -7.63 4.42
C SER A 167 11.75 -6.96 3.52
N LEU A 168 12.67 -7.73 2.92
CA LEU A 168 13.68 -7.20 2.01
C LEU A 168 13.07 -6.58 0.75
N ILE A 169 12.11 -7.27 0.11
CA ILE A 169 11.48 -6.74 -1.12
C ILE A 169 10.59 -5.53 -0.82
N GLN A 170 9.93 -5.50 0.34
CA GLN A 170 9.18 -4.33 0.81
C GLN A 170 10.10 -3.12 1.00
N LEU A 171 11.24 -3.29 1.65
CA LEU A 171 12.23 -2.22 1.82
C LEU A 171 12.74 -1.70 0.47
N ARG A 172 13.03 -2.60 -0.48
CA ARG A 172 13.44 -2.23 -1.84
C ARG A 172 12.34 -1.46 -2.58
N GLY A 173 11.07 -1.86 -2.41
CA GLY A 173 9.92 -1.15 -2.94
C GLY A 173 9.80 0.27 -2.36
N LEU A 174 10.01 0.43 -1.05
CA LEU A 174 10.01 1.74 -0.41
C LEU A 174 11.13 2.64 -0.98
N ILE A 175 12.33 2.12 -1.16
CA ILE A 175 13.45 2.85 -1.77
C ILE A 175 13.14 3.24 -3.23
N ALA A 176 12.48 2.34 -3.98
CA ALA A 176 12.05 2.65 -5.35
C ALA A 176 11.02 3.78 -5.38
N ASN A 177 10.06 3.78 -4.43
CA ASN A 177 9.07 4.86 -4.30
C ASN A 177 9.72 6.21 -3.95
N MET A 178 10.79 6.22 -3.16
CA MET A 178 11.57 7.45 -2.90
C MET A 178 12.17 8.03 -4.19
N LYS A 179 12.71 7.16 -5.07
CA LYS A 179 13.25 7.59 -6.36
C LYS A 179 12.17 8.17 -7.29
N VAL A 180 10.97 7.60 -7.26
CA VAL A 180 9.82 8.19 -8.00
C VAL A 180 9.49 9.58 -7.46
N ALA A 181 9.48 9.75 -6.13
CA ALA A 181 9.20 11.06 -5.54
C ALA A 181 10.23 12.14 -5.90
N GLU A 182 11.49 11.77 -6.13
CA GLU A 182 12.55 12.69 -6.56
C GLU A 182 12.33 13.23 -8.00
N THR A 183 11.46 12.60 -8.78
CA THR A 183 11.17 12.98 -10.18
C THR A 183 9.89 13.78 -10.34
N LEU A 184 9.13 14.00 -9.26
CA LEU A 184 7.89 14.78 -9.23
C LEU A 184 8.13 16.23 -8.84
#